data_c723670d7f67a16717f4137f09b8ca3d
#
_entry.id   c723670d7f67a16717f4137f09b8ca3d
#
_cell.length_a   1.000
_cell.length_b   1.000
_cell.length_c   1.000
_cell.angle_alpha   90.00
_cell.angle_beta   90.00
_cell.angle_gamma   90.00
#
_symmetry.space_group_name_H-M   'P 1'
#
loop_
_entity.id
_entity.type
_entity.pdbx_description
1 polymer ?
#
loop_
_entity_poly.entity_id
_entity_poly.type
_entity_poly.pdbx_seq_one_letter_code
_entity_poly.pdbx_strand_id
1 'polypeptide(L)'
;MYLTRFQIIQSRIGLGWLANPYRVHQRLCMAYPAEERLLFRIEENEAGSVILAQSQDVPDWQAAFGEFEVLAREPETKSFLLQLALGGMYHFRLLANPTVTREKKRLGLLKEEDQRAWLERQLDRSGACLLGCQVAAKGLQRSRKNPRKAEGHQTHLAVLYEGVLRVENVEGLAEAVKAGIGHAKAYGFGLMSLAKYR
;
A
#
# COMPACT_ATOMS: atom_id res chain seq x y z
N MET A 1 14.49 3.47 -6.56
CA MET A 1 13.09 3.63 -6.09
C MET A 1 12.93 4.94 -5.39
N TYR A 2 11.74 5.49 -5.43
CA TYR A 2 11.36 6.73 -4.77
C TYR A 2 10.25 6.47 -3.76
N LEU A 3 10.34 7.10 -2.61
CA LEU A 3 9.30 7.10 -1.58
C LEU A 3 8.89 8.54 -1.33
N THR A 4 7.59 8.81 -1.49
CA THR A 4 7.02 10.14 -1.26
C THR A 4 6.03 10.09 -0.12
N ARG A 5 6.09 11.09 0.75
CA ARG A 5 5.14 11.33 1.82
C ARG A 5 4.35 12.60 1.52
N PHE A 6 3.03 12.47 1.53
CA PHE A 6 2.09 13.58 1.38
C PHE A 6 1.36 13.81 2.69
N GLN A 7 1.30 15.05 3.13
CA GLN A 7 0.42 15.46 4.23
C GLN A 7 -0.84 16.07 3.63
N ILE A 8 -2.01 15.52 3.99
CA ILE A 8 -3.30 15.94 3.42
C ILE A 8 -3.97 16.95 4.35
N ILE A 9 -4.55 18.00 3.76
CA ILE A 9 -5.32 18.99 4.52
C ILE A 9 -6.53 18.33 5.20
N GLN A 10 -6.78 18.70 6.45
CA GLN A 10 -7.92 18.21 7.24
C GLN A 10 -9.18 19.03 6.89
N SER A 11 -9.57 18.99 5.64
CA SER A 11 -10.75 19.66 5.10
C SER A 11 -11.74 18.67 4.52
N ARG A 12 -12.98 19.11 4.31
CA ARG A 12 -14.02 18.30 3.65
C ARG A 12 -13.57 17.82 2.26
N ILE A 13 -12.78 18.61 1.53
CA ILE A 13 -12.27 18.26 0.20
C ILE A 13 -11.20 17.17 0.33
N GLY A 14 -10.19 17.37 1.19
CA GLY A 14 -9.10 16.41 1.40
C GLY A 14 -9.60 15.07 1.92
N LEU A 15 -10.43 15.06 2.97
CA LEU A 15 -11.01 13.84 3.53
C LEU A 15 -11.98 13.16 2.55
N GLY A 16 -12.79 13.93 1.81
CA GLY A 16 -13.67 13.39 0.79
C GLY A 16 -12.92 12.76 -0.39
N TRP A 17 -11.74 13.28 -0.74
CA TRP A 17 -10.87 12.67 -1.75
C TRP A 17 -10.28 11.35 -1.26
N LEU A 18 -9.74 11.32 -0.03
CA LEU A 18 -9.18 10.11 0.59
C LEU A 18 -10.20 8.99 0.75
N ALA A 19 -11.48 9.32 0.94
CA ALA A 19 -12.56 8.34 1.09
C ALA A 19 -12.75 7.45 -0.16
N ASN A 20 -12.15 7.81 -1.31
CA ASN A 20 -12.12 6.96 -2.50
C ASN A 20 -10.67 6.68 -2.94
N PRO A 21 -10.02 5.63 -2.44
CA PRO A 21 -8.62 5.31 -2.76
C PRO A 21 -8.33 5.12 -4.25
N TYR A 22 -9.31 4.72 -5.06
CA TYR A 22 -9.10 4.65 -6.50
C TYR A 22 -8.89 6.03 -7.14
N ARG A 23 -9.56 7.07 -6.65
CA ARG A 23 -9.33 8.46 -7.07
C ARG A 23 -7.95 8.96 -6.61
N VAL A 24 -7.50 8.51 -5.45
CA VAL A 24 -6.13 8.77 -4.98
C VAL A 24 -5.13 8.16 -5.95
N HIS A 25 -5.29 6.88 -6.30
CA HIS A 25 -4.45 6.21 -7.29
C HIS A 25 -4.41 6.96 -8.63
N GLN A 26 -5.58 7.31 -9.18
CA GLN A 26 -5.66 8.04 -10.45
C GLN A 26 -4.88 9.36 -10.40
N ARG A 27 -4.97 10.10 -9.31
CA ARG A 27 -4.25 11.38 -9.14
C ARG A 27 -2.75 11.15 -9.03
N LEU A 28 -2.31 10.18 -8.23
CA LEU A 28 -0.89 9.85 -8.10
C LEU A 28 -0.27 9.40 -9.42
N CYS A 29 -1.00 8.66 -10.24
CA CYS A 29 -0.52 8.23 -11.57
C CYS A 29 -0.30 9.40 -12.55
N MET A 30 -0.91 10.56 -12.35
CA MET A 30 -0.66 11.73 -13.20
C MET A 30 0.76 12.30 -13.07
N ALA A 31 1.51 11.90 -12.04
CA ALA A 31 2.92 12.28 -11.88
C ALA A 31 3.87 11.55 -12.83
N TYR A 32 3.37 10.68 -13.70
CA TYR A 32 4.19 9.86 -14.60
C TYR A 32 3.68 9.94 -16.03
N PRO A 33 4.57 10.07 -17.03
CA PRO A 33 4.18 10.17 -18.43
C PRO A 33 3.72 8.85 -19.05
N ALA A 34 4.04 7.73 -18.43
CA ALA A 34 3.67 6.37 -18.85
C ALA A 34 3.10 5.57 -17.66
N GLU A 35 2.57 4.38 -17.95
CA GLU A 35 2.10 3.49 -16.89
C GLU A 35 3.25 3.09 -15.95
N GLU A 36 3.18 3.57 -14.73
CA GLU A 36 4.11 3.27 -13.66
C GLU A 36 3.46 2.32 -12.64
N ARG A 37 4.25 1.38 -12.11
CA ARG A 37 3.79 0.54 -11.00
C ARG A 37 3.88 1.31 -9.69
N LEU A 38 2.90 2.14 -9.47
CA LEU A 38 2.76 2.92 -8.25
C LEU A 38 2.11 2.09 -7.14
N LEU A 39 2.77 2.03 -5.99
CA LEU A 39 2.19 1.52 -4.74
C LEU A 39 1.92 2.68 -3.80
N PHE A 40 0.83 2.63 -3.07
CA PHE A 40 0.56 3.62 -2.05
C PHE A 40 -0.22 3.03 -0.86
N ARG A 41 -0.17 3.74 0.26
CA ARG A 41 -0.94 3.44 1.46
C ARG A 41 -1.39 4.74 2.11
N ILE A 42 -2.66 4.80 2.50
CA ILE A 42 -3.22 5.89 3.27
C ILE A 42 -3.09 5.53 4.74
N GLU A 43 -2.54 6.43 5.53
CA GLU A 43 -2.35 6.29 6.98
C GLU A 43 -2.94 7.48 7.70
N GLU A 44 -3.39 7.26 8.92
CA GLU A 44 -3.79 8.31 9.85
C GLU A 44 -2.82 8.34 11.03
N ASN A 45 -2.40 9.52 11.42
CA ASN A 45 -1.59 9.77 12.60
C ASN A 45 -2.10 11.01 13.34
N GLU A 46 -1.44 11.40 14.43
CA GLU A 46 -1.83 12.57 15.24
C GLU A 46 -1.86 13.88 14.45
N ALA A 47 -1.01 14.01 13.41
CA ALA A 47 -0.97 15.17 12.53
C ALA A 47 -1.99 15.09 11.37
N GLY A 48 -2.85 14.07 11.34
CA GLY A 48 -3.89 13.86 10.35
C GLY A 48 -3.56 12.79 9.31
N SER A 49 -4.15 12.89 8.13
CA SER A 49 -4.04 11.87 7.08
C SER A 49 -2.77 12.05 6.24
N VAL A 50 -2.09 10.95 6.01
CA VAL A 50 -0.84 10.87 5.24
C VAL A 50 -1.01 9.84 4.12
N ILE A 51 -0.46 10.13 2.95
CA ILE A 51 -0.26 9.12 1.90
C ILE A 51 1.25 8.84 1.81
N LEU A 52 1.61 7.56 1.86
CA LEU A 52 2.91 7.08 1.44
C LEU A 52 2.77 6.51 0.03
N ALA A 53 3.62 6.95 -0.91
CA ALA A 53 3.65 6.43 -2.28
C ALA A 53 5.06 5.96 -2.63
N GLN A 54 5.15 4.82 -3.30
CA GLN A 54 6.40 4.22 -3.79
C GLN A 54 6.33 4.04 -5.30
N SER A 55 7.39 4.45 -6.00
CA SER A 55 7.55 4.32 -7.45
C SER A 55 8.95 3.85 -7.82
N GLN A 56 9.14 3.39 -9.07
CA GLN A 56 10.45 3.11 -9.64
C GLN A 56 11.04 4.37 -10.26
N ASP A 57 10.19 5.15 -10.95
CA ASP A 57 10.57 6.37 -11.65
C ASP A 57 10.44 7.62 -10.79
N VAL A 58 11.10 8.69 -11.22
CA VAL A 58 11.04 10.01 -10.58
C VAL A 58 9.65 10.60 -10.81
N PRO A 59 8.90 10.96 -9.76
CA PRO A 59 7.59 11.57 -9.91
C PRO A 59 7.66 13.06 -10.25
N ASP A 60 6.74 13.51 -11.09
CA ASP A 60 6.41 14.93 -11.28
C ASP A 60 5.13 15.27 -10.49
N TRP A 61 5.31 15.61 -9.21
CA TRP A 61 4.16 15.94 -8.35
C TRP A 61 3.50 17.26 -8.71
N GLN A 62 4.20 18.16 -9.41
CA GLN A 62 3.62 19.39 -9.90
C GLN A 62 2.57 19.10 -10.98
N ALA A 63 2.85 18.18 -11.91
CA ALA A 63 1.88 17.72 -12.91
C ALA A 63 0.63 17.06 -12.25
N ALA A 64 0.83 16.34 -11.13
CA ALA A 64 -0.27 15.68 -10.44
C ALA A 64 -1.09 16.62 -9.55
N PHE A 65 -0.48 17.57 -8.83
CA PHE A 65 -1.11 18.32 -7.74
C PHE A 65 -1.11 19.85 -7.94
N GLY A 66 -0.46 20.41 -8.98
CA GLY A 66 -0.29 21.85 -9.15
C GLY A 66 -1.57 22.69 -9.06
N GLU A 67 -2.70 22.12 -9.53
CA GLU A 67 -4.03 22.77 -9.47
C GLU A 67 -5.00 22.10 -8.46
N PHE A 68 -4.51 21.14 -7.66
CA PHE A 68 -5.37 20.35 -6.77
C PHE A 68 -4.99 20.57 -5.31
N GLU A 69 -5.61 21.52 -4.69
CA GLU A 69 -5.32 22.00 -3.33
C GLU A 69 -5.82 21.02 -2.24
N VAL A 70 -5.16 19.88 -2.11
CA VAL A 70 -5.43 18.90 -1.04
C VAL A 70 -4.21 18.64 -0.16
N LEU A 71 -3.06 19.20 -0.52
CA LEU A 71 -1.81 19.03 0.20
C LEU A 71 -1.65 20.13 1.26
N ALA A 72 -1.29 19.74 2.49
CA ALA A 72 -1.00 20.70 3.56
C ALA A 72 0.40 21.33 3.41
N ARG A 73 1.27 20.69 2.64
CA ARG A 73 2.64 21.13 2.32
C ARG A 73 3.14 20.39 1.08
N GLU A 74 4.28 20.86 0.55
CA GLU A 74 4.96 20.19 -0.57
C GLU A 74 5.25 18.70 -0.27
N PRO A 75 5.14 17.81 -1.27
CA PRO A 75 5.45 16.40 -1.12
C PRO A 75 6.92 16.16 -0.76
N GLU A 76 7.17 15.37 0.27
CA GLU A 76 8.51 14.98 0.67
C GLU A 76 8.94 13.72 -0.09
N THR A 77 9.73 13.87 -1.14
CA THR A 77 10.23 12.76 -1.95
C THR A 77 11.70 12.47 -1.66
N LYS A 78 12.03 11.20 -1.49
CA LYS A 78 13.41 10.72 -1.38
C LYS A 78 13.65 9.51 -2.28
N SER A 79 14.82 9.47 -2.91
CA SER A 79 15.34 8.24 -3.50
C SER A 79 15.89 7.33 -2.40
N PHE A 80 15.73 6.02 -2.54
CA PHE A 80 16.35 5.06 -1.62
C PHE A 80 16.71 3.75 -2.33
N LEU A 81 17.74 3.11 -1.81
CA LEU A 81 18.10 1.74 -2.15
C LEU A 81 17.62 0.83 -1.02
N LEU A 82 16.90 -0.20 -1.38
CA LEU A 82 16.50 -1.23 -0.42
C LEU A 82 17.72 -2.09 -0.10
N GLN A 83 18.24 -1.94 1.12
CA GLN A 83 19.40 -2.70 1.60
C GLN A 83 18.90 -3.85 2.48
N LEU A 84 18.89 -5.06 1.92
CA LEU A 84 18.52 -6.28 2.63
C LEU A 84 19.77 -7.15 2.81
N ALA A 85 19.84 -7.85 3.94
CA ALA A 85 20.88 -8.83 4.22
C ALA A 85 20.23 -10.21 4.38
N LEU A 86 20.85 -11.25 3.81
CA LEU A 86 20.44 -12.63 4.03
C LEU A 86 20.48 -12.96 5.52
N GLY A 87 19.43 -13.55 6.08
CA GLY A 87 19.27 -13.81 7.50
C GLY A 87 18.93 -12.56 8.33
N GLY A 88 18.96 -11.36 7.73
CA GLY A 88 18.64 -10.11 8.41
C GLY A 88 17.17 -10.05 8.85
N MET A 89 16.92 -9.47 10.01
CA MET A 89 15.58 -9.26 10.56
C MET A 89 15.11 -7.83 10.33
N TYR A 90 13.84 -7.68 9.96
CA TYR A 90 13.23 -6.38 9.67
C TYR A 90 11.83 -6.29 10.25
N HIS A 91 11.53 -5.16 10.88
CA HIS A 91 10.15 -4.78 11.10
C HIS A 91 9.49 -4.51 9.76
N PHE A 92 8.25 -4.97 9.61
CA PHE A 92 7.46 -4.67 8.44
C PHE A 92 6.08 -4.10 8.79
N ARG A 93 5.54 -3.30 7.88
CA ARG A 93 4.16 -2.83 7.89
C ARG A 93 3.57 -3.01 6.50
N LEU A 94 2.41 -3.69 6.43
CA LEU A 94 1.72 -4.01 5.19
C LEU A 94 0.22 -3.85 5.37
N LEU A 95 -0.42 -2.99 4.59
CA LEU A 95 -1.87 -3.00 4.43
C LEU A 95 -2.20 -3.86 3.21
N ALA A 96 -2.96 -4.93 3.40
CA ALA A 96 -3.30 -5.85 2.33
C ALA A 96 -4.79 -6.20 2.29
N ASN A 97 -5.21 -6.77 1.16
CA ASN A 97 -6.52 -7.37 0.96
C ASN A 97 -6.34 -8.90 0.84
N PRO A 98 -6.33 -9.65 1.98
CA PRO A 98 -6.14 -11.08 1.97
C PRO A 98 -7.37 -11.76 1.37
N THR A 99 -7.17 -12.50 0.29
CA THR A 99 -8.24 -13.16 -0.47
C THR A 99 -7.89 -14.57 -0.87
N VAL A 100 -8.94 -15.38 -1.07
CA VAL A 100 -8.89 -16.70 -1.71
C VAL A 100 -9.79 -16.70 -2.92
N THR A 101 -9.41 -17.45 -3.96
CA THR A 101 -10.27 -17.69 -5.13
C THR A 101 -10.98 -19.01 -4.96
N ARG A 102 -12.31 -18.98 -4.94
CA ARG A 102 -13.18 -20.15 -4.94
C ARG A 102 -14.21 -20.00 -6.06
N GLU A 103 -14.39 -21.02 -6.88
CA GLU A 103 -15.36 -21.01 -8.00
C GLU A 103 -15.26 -19.75 -8.88
N LYS A 104 -14.04 -19.37 -9.25
CA LYS A 104 -13.72 -18.15 -10.03
C LYS A 104 -14.09 -16.82 -9.33
N LYS A 105 -14.58 -16.85 -8.09
CA LYS A 105 -14.87 -15.65 -7.29
C LYS A 105 -13.76 -15.42 -6.27
N ARG A 106 -13.37 -14.17 -6.12
CA ARG A 106 -12.39 -13.75 -5.10
C ARG A 106 -13.13 -13.34 -3.83
N LEU A 107 -12.83 -14.02 -2.73
CA LEU A 107 -13.47 -13.82 -1.43
C LEU A 107 -12.42 -13.32 -0.42
N GLY A 108 -12.79 -12.33 0.40
CA GLY A 108 -11.96 -11.88 1.52
C GLY A 108 -11.89 -12.92 2.63
N LEU A 109 -10.74 -13.05 3.24
CA LEU A 109 -10.50 -13.94 4.38
C LEU A 109 -10.87 -13.21 5.67
N LEU A 110 -11.96 -13.63 6.33
CA LEU A 110 -12.52 -12.92 7.49
C LEU A 110 -11.89 -13.33 8.82
N LYS A 111 -11.43 -14.59 8.94
CA LYS A 111 -10.83 -15.11 10.17
C LYS A 111 -9.36 -14.71 10.26
N GLU A 112 -8.91 -14.32 11.44
CA GLU A 112 -7.52 -13.91 11.68
C GLU A 112 -6.51 -15.01 11.34
N GLU A 113 -6.83 -16.27 11.67
CA GLU A 113 -5.98 -17.42 11.35
C GLU A 113 -5.76 -17.56 9.84
N ASP A 114 -6.83 -17.40 9.03
CA ASP A 114 -6.74 -17.45 7.57
C ASP A 114 -5.94 -16.25 7.01
N GLN A 115 -6.09 -15.07 7.62
CA GLN A 115 -5.35 -13.86 7.26
C GLN A 115 -3.86 -14.03 7.56
N ARG A 116 -3.50 -14.58 8.72
CA ARG A 116 -2.13 -14.89 9.10
C ARG A 116 -1.51 -15.93 8.15
N ALA A 117 -2.19 -17.04 7.91
CA ALA A 117 -1.75 -18.07 6.98
C ALA A 117 -1.60 -17.54 5.54
N TRP A 118 -2.44 -16.58 5.13
CA TRP A 118 -2.29 -15.89 3.85
C TRP A 118 -1.00 -15.07 3.82
N LEU A 119 -0.69 -14.30 4.88
CA LEU A 119 0.52 -13.50 4.96
C LEU A 119 1.77 -14.39 4.91
N GLU A 120 1.81 -15.48 5.70
CA GLU A 120 2.91 -16.44 5.71
C GLU A 120 3.20 -16.94 4.29
N ARG A 121 2.18 -17.43 3.57
CA ARG A 121 2.34 -17.87 2.17
C ARG A 121 2.83 -16.77 1.23
N GLN A 122 2.45 -15.49 1.46
CA GLN A 122 2.97 -14.38 0.64
C GLN A 122 4.43 -14.12 0.93
N LEU A 123 4.83 -14.12 2.20
CA LEU A 123 6.22 -13.91 2.62
C LEU A 123 7.13 -15.03 2.16
N ASP A 124 6.74 -16.29 2.34
CA ASP A 124 7.50 -17.46 1.86
C ASP A 124 7.79 -17.38 0.36
N ARG A 125 6.76 -17.07 -0.44
CA ARG A 125 6.92 -16.87 -1.89
C ARG A 125 7.81 -15.69 -2.26
N SER A 126 7.94 -14.73 -1.36
CA SER A 126 8.76 -13.54 -1.52
C SER A 126 10.16 -13.72 -0.96
N GLY A 127 10.51 -14.88 -0.42
CA GLY A 127 11.82 -15.16 0.16
C GLY A 127 11.99 -14.56 1.56
N ALA A 128 10.95 -14.54 2.37
CA ALA A 128 11.01 -14.09 3.75
C ALA A 128 10.23 -15.04 4.66
N CYS A 129 10.73 -15.27 5.86
CA CYS A 129 10.08 -16.03 6.92
C CYS A 129 9.42 -15.07 7.92
N LEU A 130 8.15 -15.29 8.24
CA LEU A 130 7.45 -14.55 9.28
C LEU A 130 7.91 -15.02 10.67
N LEU A 131 8.45 -14.12 11.48
CA LEU A 131 8.83 -14.41 12.87
C LEU A 131 7.69 -14.13 13.85
N GLY A 132 6.87 -13.14 13.55
CA GLY A 132 5.69 -12.79 14.33
C GLY A 132 5.01 -11.57 13.76
N CYS A 133 3.68 -11.47 13.95
CA CYS A 133 2.94 -10.29 13.53
C CYS A 133 1.69 -10.07 14.38
N GLN A 134 1.27 -8.83 14.42
CA GLN A 134 -0.06 -8.40 14.81
C GLN A 134 -0.91 -8.27 13.54
N VAL A 135 -2.16 -8.68 13.64
CA VAL A 135 -3.15 -8.61 12.55
C VAL A 135 -4.29 -7.72 13.02
N ALA A 136 -4.51 -6.61 12.33
CA ALA A 136 -5.58 -5.68 12.65
C ALA A 136 -6.53 -5.52 11.46
N ALA A 137 -7.74 -6.07 11.57
CA ALA A 137 -8.80 -5.85 10.60
C ALA A 137 -9.24 -4.37 10.64
N LYS A 138 -9.10 -3.65 9.52
CA LYS A 138 -9.52 -2.25 9.34
C LYS A 138 -10.94 -2.12 8.75
N GLY A 139 -11.61 -3.26 8.54
CA GLY A 139 -12.95 -3.31 7.99
C GLY A 139 -13.00 -3.37 6.47
N LEU A 140 -14.13 -2.98 5.92
CA LEU A 140 -14.38 -3.01 4.48
C LEU A 140 -14.11 -1.63 3.87
N GLN A 141 -13.12 -1.55 2.99
CA GLN A 141 -12.83 -0.37 2.21
C GLN A 141 -13.63 -0.39 0.91
N ARG A 142 -14.42 0.65 0.69
CA ARG A 142 -15.24 0.80 -0.51
C ARG A 142 -14.63 1.84 -1.45
N SER A 143 -14.64 1.56 -2.74
CA SER A 143 -14.15 2.47 -3.78
C SER A 143 -15.05 2.43 -5.00
N ARG A 144 -15.10 3.54 -5.74
CA ARG A 144 -15.82 3.66 -7.01
C ARG A 144 -14.85 3.97 -8.13
N LYS A 145 -14.81 3.13 -9.17
CA LYS A 145 -14.05 3.43 -10.40
C LYS A 145 -14.68 4.58 -11.20
N ASN A 146 -16.00 4.59 -11.28
CA ASN A 146 -16.73 5.63 -11.99
C ASN A 146 -17.83 6.20 -11.09
N PRO A 147 -17.72 7.46 -10.63
CA PRO A 147 -18.72 8.07 -9.76
C PRO A 147 -20.08 8.32 -10.44
N ARG A 148 -20.11 8.34 -11.79
CA ARG A 148 -21.33 8.58 -12.59
C ARG A 148 -22.14 7.31 -12.89
N LYS A 149 -21.57 6.10 -12.63
CA LYS A 149 -22.29 4.83 -12.80
C LYS A 149 -22.69 4.28 -11.44
N ALA A 150 -23.96 3.91 -11.28
CA ALA A 150 -24.46 3.22 -10.08
C ALA A 150 -23.74 1.87 -9.86
N GLU A 151 -23.31 1.24 -10.95
CA GLU A 151 -22.52 0.01 -10.98
C GLU A 151 -21.02 0.35 -10.90
N GLY A 152 -20.25 -0.45 -10.18
CA GLY A 152 -18.79 -0.31 -10.10
C GLY A 152 -18.24 -0.03 -8.72
N HIS A 153 -19.04 -0.25 -7.67
CA HIS A 153 -18.53 -0.33 -6.31
C HIS A 153 -17.62 -1.56 -6.18
N GLN A 154 -16.41 -1.33 -5.72
CA GLN A 154 -15.52 -2.40 -5.30
C GLN A 154 -15.34 -2.32 -3.79
N THR A 155 -15.47 -3.47 -3.15
CA THR A 155 -15.29 -3.60 -1.71
C THR A 155 -14.12 -4.55 -1.46
N HIS A 156 -13.16 -4.09 -0.67
CA HIS A 156 -11.96 -4.84 -0.31
C HIS A 156 -11.90 -4.97 1.22
N LEU A 157 -11.55 -6.15 1.71
CA LEU A 157 -11.23 -6.33 3.11
C LEU A 157 -9.84 -5.72 3.38
N ALA A 158 -9.78 -4.72 4.25
CA ALA A 158 -8.54 -4.08 4.64
C ALA A 158 -7.99 -4.72 5.93
N VAL A 159 -6.79 -5.29 5.85
CA VAL A 159 -6.09 -5.88 6.99
C VAL A 159 -4.70 -5.28 7.07
N LEU A 160 -4.38 -4.69 8.22
CA LEU A 160 -3.05 -4.19 8.54
C LEU A 160 -2.26 -5.29 9.25
N TYR A 161 -1.08 -5.55 8.74
CA TYR A 161 -0.09 -6.44 9.33
C TYR A 161 1.12 -5.63 9.78
N GLU A 162 1.54 -5.82 11.01
CA GLU A 162 2.76 -5.25 11.58
C GLU A 162 3.52 -6.33 12.33
N GLY A 163 4.81 -6.47 12.05
CA GLY A 163 5.56 -7.56 12.66
C GLY A 163 7.03 -7.57 12.30
N VAL A 164 7.63 -8.73 12.46
CA VAL A 164 9.05 -8.98 12.15
C VAL A 164 9.14 -10.14 11.17
N LEU A 165 9.96 -9.96 10.15
CA LEU A 165 10.34 -11.00 9.20
C LEU A 165 11.86 -11.20 9.19
N ARG A 166 12.29 -12.39 8.76
CA ARG A 166 13.69 -12.70 8.43
C ARG A 166 13.82 -12.91 6.93
N VAL A 167 14.86 -12.35 6.34
CA VAL A 167 15.17 -12.49 4.91
C VAL A 167 15.79 -13.86 4.63
N GLU A 168 15.20 -14.63 3.74
CA GLU A 168 15.68 -15.93 3.28
C GLU A 168 16.15 -15.90 1.81
N ASN A 169 15.63 -14.93 1.03
CA ASN A 169 16.08 -14.62 -0.33
C ASN A 169 16.02 -13.11 -0.54
N VAL A 170 17.19 -12.49 -0.67
CA VAL A 170 17.33 -11.02 -0.80
C VAL A 170 16.65 -10.50 -2.07
N GLU A 171 16.87 -11.17 -3.20
CA GLU A 171 16.37 -10.77 -4.52
C GLU A 171 14.84 -10.94 -4.57
N GLY A 172 14.35 -12.09 -4.07
CA GLY A 172 12.91 -12.37 -4.01
C GLY A 172 12.15 -11.35 -3.16
N LEU A 173 12.67 -11.00 -1.98
CA LEU A 173 12.04 -10.00 -1.14
C LEU A 173 12.13 -8.59 -1.74
N ALA A 174 13.27 -8.24 -2.34
CA ALA A 174 13.42 -6.94 -3.00
C ALA A 174 12.43 -6.77 -4.14
N GLU A 175 12.24 -7.78 -4.99
CA GLU A 175 11.26 -7.77 -6.06
C GLU A 175 9.81 -7.71 -5.53
N ALA A 176 9.51 -8.43 -4.45
CA ALA A 176 8.19 -8.37 -3.82
C ALA A 176 7.87 -6.98 -3.23
N VAL A 177 8.85 -6.31 -2.61
CA VAL A 177 8.70 -4.93 -2.11
C VAL A 177 8.46 -3.95 -3.27
N LYS A 178 9.19 -4.09 -4.39
CA LYS A 178 8.99 -3.27 -5.60
C LYS A 178 7.63 -3.53 -6.24
N ALA A 179 7.26 -4.80 -6.40
CA ALA A 179 6.04 -5.21 -7.07
C ALA A 179 4.78 -5.00 -6.24
N GLY A 180 4.93 -4.93 -4.91
CA GLY A 180 3.84 -4.91 -3.94
C GLY A 180 3.20 -6.28 -3.71
N ILE A 181 2.78 -6.53 -2.47
CA ILE A 181 2.28 -7.83 -2.00
C ILE A 181 0.75 -7.90 -2.12
N GLY A 182 0.26 -8.96 -2.73
CA GLY A 182 -1.16 -9.23 -2.84
C GLY A 182 -1.87 -8.46 -3.97
N HIS A 183 -3.17 -8.32 -3.82
CA HIS A 183 -4.07 -7.72 -4.80
C HIS A 183 -4.55 -6.32 -4.42
N ALA A 184 -5.34 -5.70 -5.32
CA ALA A 184 -5.99 -4.41 -5.10
C ALA A 184 -5.02 -3.22 -4.89
N LYS A 185 -3.85 -3.23 -5.55
CA LYS A 185 -2.81 -2.20 -5.42
C LYS A 185 -3.31 -0.79 -5.77
N ALA A 186 -4.16 -0.66 -6.79
CA ALA A 186 -4.81 0.60 -7.16
C ALA A 186 -5.79 1.15 -6.10
N TYR A 187 -5.94 0.45 -4.99
CA TYR A 187 -6.81 0.85 -3.88
C TYR A 187 -6.04 1.07 -2.56
N GLY A 188 -4.72 1.23 -2.65
CA GLY A 188 -3.88 1.53 -1.49
C GLY A 188 -3.39 0.31 -0.72
N PHE A 189 -3.42 -0.87 -1.34
CA PHE A 189 -2.93 -2.10 -0.74
C PHE A 189 -1.58 -2.51 -1.34
N GLY A 190 -0.84 -3.34 -0.60
CA GLY A 190 0.34 -4.03 -1.09
C GLY A 190 1.67 -3.31 -0.90
N LEU A 191 1.69 -2.04 -0.51
CA LEU A 191 2.92 -1.35 -0.14
C LEU A 191 3.46 -1.92 1.17
N MET A 192 4.63 -2.57 1.12
CA MET A 192 5.34 -3.06 2.29
C MET A 192 6.44 -2.07 2.68
N SER A 193 6.36 -1.55 3.90
CA SER A 193 7.44 -0.78 4.51
C SER A 193 8.32 -1.71 5.33
N LEU A 194 9.65 -1.51 5.27
CA LEU A 194 10.65 -2.27 6.03
C LEU A 194 11.52 -1.31 6.83
N ALA A 195 11.83 -1.70 8.06
CA ALA A 195 12.81 -1.03 8.92
C ALA A 195 13.71 -2.09 9.58
N LYS A 196 15.01 -1.83 9.66
CA LYS A 196 15.95 -2.78 10.28
C LYS A 196 15.54 -3.05 11.73
N TYR A 197 15.46 -4.34 12.09
CA TYR A 197 15.28 -4.77 13.47
C TYR A 197 16.57 -4.47 14.25
N ARG A 198 16.44 -3.78 15.36
CA ARG A 198 17.58 -3.40 16.24
C ARG A 198 17.60 -4.27 17.47
#